data_69d87cbb2be374c223e6e8117514218f
#
_entry.id   69d87cbb2be374c223e6e8117514218f
#
_cell.length_a   1.000
_cell.length_b   1.000
_cell.length_c   1.000
_cell.angle_alpha   90.00
_cell.angle_beta   90.00
_cell.angle_gamma   90.00
#
_symmetry.space_group_name_H-M   'P 1'
#
loop_
_entity.id
_entity.type
_entity.pdbx_description
1 polymer ?
#
loop_
_entity_poly.entity_id
_entity_poly.type
_entity_poly.pdbx_seq_one_letter_code
_entity_poly.pdbx_strand_id
1 'polypeptide(L)'
;MGGSHISNDRQIPMNKLRDAPQHSLFAPAKKHPSLLMPESESFYETSAGAAYLGDSRDFLRAMPDESVNLVFTSPPYALHFKKEYGNVNQADYVEWFLTFAREIQRVLTDDGSFVLNIGGSWNPGTPTRSLYHFKLMIALVEQIGFHLAQECYWYNPAKMPVPAEWVTVRRVRIKDSVEHVWWLSKSPFPKADNRKVLRPYSADMIRLAKRGVKATIRPSGHNITSSFDKIAAGGSIPSNVLENDLANEMLIAGNNSANDRYTMRCKEAGTKIHPARFPAALPEFFVKLLTDEGDLVVDPFAGSNTAGAVSERLGRRWIAMELLEEYLEASKFRFGE
;
A
#
# COMPACT_ATOMS: atom_id res chain seq x y z
N MET A 1 31.47 -34.72 34.20
CA MET A 1 30.60 -35.52 33.33
C MET A 1 29.40 -34.66 33.02
N GLY A 2 29.09 -34.17 31.88
CA GLY A 2 29.52 -34.21 30.52
C GLY A 2 28.77 -33.05 29.84
N GLY A 3 29.52 -32.10 29.33
CA GLY A 3 28.95 -30.99 28.59
C GLY A 3 28.48 -31.46 27.21
N SER A 4 27.33 -31.01 26.77
CA SER A 4 26.99 -31.08 25.35
C SER A 4 26.87 -29.64 24.80
N HIS A 5 27.91 -29.22 24.12
CA HIS A 5 27.91 -28.10 23.18
C HIS A 5 26.95 -28.39 22.03
N ILE A 6 25.96 -27.53 21.82
CA ILE A 6 25.26 -27.44 20.55
C ILE A 6 25.70 -26.14 19.89
N SER A 7 26.77 -26.22 19.11
CA SER A 7 27.14 -25.24 18.13
C SER A 7 26.53 -25.68 16.79
N ASN A 8 25.61 -24.91 16.23
CA ASN A 8 25.28 -25.02 14.84
C ASN A 8 24.90 -23.65 14.26
N ASP A 9 25.89 -22.75 14.24
CA ASP A 9 25.87 -21.59 13.35
C ASP A 9 26.15 -22.08 11.92
N ARG A 10 25.10 -22.36 11.17
CA ARG A 10 25.21 -22.44 9.71
C ARG A 10 25.31 -21.02 9.15
N GLN A 11 26.52 -20.53 9.02
CA GLN A 11 26.80 -19.36 8.21
C GLN A 11 26.35 -19.64 6.75
N ILE A 12 25.30 -18.95 6.34
CA ILE A 12 24.91 -18.88 4.92
C ILE A 12 26.02 -18.09 4.19
N PRO A 13 26.67 -18.64 3.16
CA PRO A 13 27.75 -17.94 2.47
C PRO A 13 27.19 -16.70 1.76
N MET A 14 27.68 -15.53 2.13
CA MET A 14 27.37 -14.21 1.55
C MET A 14 28.03 -14.02 0.17
N ASN A 15 27.94 -14.96 -0.74
CA ASN A 15 28.53 -14.80 -2.06
C ASN A 15 27.65 -15.36 -3.17
N LYS A 16 26.50 -14.72 -3.37
CA LYS A 16 25.80 -14.62 -4.66
C LYS A 16 25.09 -13.28 -4.69
N LEU A 17 25.86 -12.20 -4.89
CA LEU A 17 25.32 -11.02 -5.56
C LEU A 17 24.84 -11.51 -6.93
N ARG A 18 23.55 -11.69 -7.08
CA ARG A 18 22.94 -11.88 -8.39
C ARG A 18 23.27 -10.65 -9.21
N ASP A 19 23.96 -10.86 -10.31
CA ASP A 19 24.14 -9.86 -11.36
C ASP A 19 22.78 -9.23 -11.64
N ALA A 20 22.75 -7.90 -11.71
CA ALA A 20 21.56 -7.17 -12.11
C ALA A 20 21.09 -7.75 -13.44
N PRO A 21 19.79 -8.10 -13.60
CA PRO A 21 19.30 -8.60 -14.87
C PRO A 21 19.59 -7.53 -15.92
N GLN A 22 20.39 -7.87 -16.92
CA GLN A 22 20.53 -7.07 -18.13
C GLN A 22 19.12 -6.92 -18.70
N HIS A 23 18.59 -5.71 -18.67
CA HIS A 23 17.33 -5.40 -19.33
C HIS A 23 17.47 -5.79 -20.80
N SER A 24 16.84 -6.88 -21.20
CA SER A 24 16.71 -7.27 -22.58
C SER A 24 15.96 -6.15 -23.30
N LEU A 25 16.62 -5.48 -24.24
CA LEU A 25 16.04 -4.45 -25.11
C LEU A 25 14.87 -4.97 -25.96
N PHE A 26 14.48 -6.24 -25.84
CA PHE A 26 13.45 -6.92 -26.63
C PHE A 26 12.51 -7.78 -25.77
N ALA A 27 12.19 -7.39 -24.54
CA ALA A 27 11.06 -8.02 -23.87
C ALA A 27 9.79 -7.70 -24.67
N PRO A 28 8.97 -8.69 -25.09
CA PRO A 28 7.73 -8.43 -25.81
C PRO A 28 6.87 -7.48 -24.97
N ALA A 29 6.30 -6.46 -25.63
CA ALA A 29 5.39 -5.53 -24.98
C ALA A 29 4.31 -6.31 -24.23
N LYS A 30 4.21 -6.11 -22.90
CA LYS A 30 3.19 -6.79 -22.10
C LYS A 30 1.82 -6.40 -22.64
N LYS A 31 0.93 -7.36 -22.87
CA LYS A 31 -0.42 -7.16 -23.43
C LYS A 31 -1.21 -6.19 -22.54
N HIS A 32 -2.15 -5.46 -23.15
CA HIS A 32 -3.07 -4.58 -22.42
C HIS A 32 -3.84 -5.39 -21.36
N PRO A 33 -4.05 -4.86 -20.13
CA PRO A 33 -4.64 -5.63 -19.05
C PRO A 33 -6.11 -6.03 -19.25
N SER A 34 -6.88 -5.32 -20.09
CA SER A 34 -8.25 -5.73 -20.44
C SER A 34 -8.31 -7.11 -21.12
N LEU A 35 -7.23 -7.55 -21.76
CA LEU A 35 -7.14 -8.88 -22.36
C LEU A 35 -7.06 -10.02 -21.34
N LEU A 36 -6.91 -9.73 -20.05
CA LEU A 36 -6.98 -10.72 -18.98
C LEU A 36 -8.42 -11.15 -18.66
N MET A 37 -9.39 -10.31 -19.02
CA MET A 37 -10.82 -10.53 -18.81
C MET A 37 -11.59 -10.26 -20.10
N PRO A 38 -11.40 -11.06 -21.16
CA PRO A 38 -11.92 -10.76 -22.49
C PRO A 38 -13.46 -10.76 -22.59
N GLU A 39 -14.14 -11.40 -21.66
CA GLU A 39 -15.61 -11.45 -21.58
C GLU A 39 -16.20 -10.32 -20.70
N SER A 40 -15.35 -9.52 -20.04
CA SER A 40 -15.78 -8.41 -19.20
C SER A 40 -15.61 -7.10 -19.95
N GLU A 41 -16.69 -6.35 -20.10
CA GLU A 41 -16.66 -5.02 -20.71
C GLU A 41 -16.03 -4.00 -19.75
N SER A 42 -14.99 -3.30 -20.21
CA SER A 42 -14.38 -2.22 -19.44
C SER A 42 -15.25 -0.97 -19.50
N PHE A 43 -15.38 -0.25 -18.39
CA PHE A 43 -16.08 1.02 -18.32
C PHE A 43 -15.29 2.14 -19.03
N TYR A 44 -13.97 2.14 -18.87
CA TYR A 44 -13.05 2.93 -19.69
C TYR A 44 -11.66 2.27 -19.67
N GLU A 45 -10.87 2.64 -20.66
CA GLU A 45 -9.49 2.22 -20.83
C GLU A 45 -8.55 3.40 -21.03
N THR A 46 -7.29 3.20 -20.70
CA THR A 46 -6.16 4.07 -21.04
C THR A 46 -5.12 3.27 -21.81
N SER A 47 -3.98 3.86 -22.14
CA SER A 47 -2.89 3.11 -22.79
C SER A 47 -2.28 1.98 -21.92
N ALA A 48 -2.44 2.05 -20.61
CA ALA A 48 -1.80 1.12 -19.66
C ALA A 48 -2.78 0.39 -18.74
N GLY A 49 -4.08 0.70 -18.77
CA GLY A 49 -5.02 0.12 -17.84
C GLY A 49 -6.47 0.15 -18.25
N ALA A 50 -7.29 -0.55 -17.46
CA ALA A 50 -8.73 -0.66 -17.64
C ALA A 50 -9.46 -0.54 -16.29
N ALA A 51 -10.62 0.11 -16.33
CA ALA A 51 -11.51 0.25 -15.18
C ALA A 51 -12.83 -0.48 -15.43
N TYR A 52 -13.35 -1.15 -14.41
CA TYR A 52 -14.54 -1.99 -14.48
C TYR A 52 -15.58 -1.54 -13.46
N LEU A 53 -16.83 -1.45 -13.91
CA LEU A 53 -17.98 -1.11 -13.08
C LEU A 53 -18.69 -2.38 -12.60
N GLY A 54 -18.73 -2.62 -11.31
CA GLY A 54 -19.45 -3.74 -10.73
C GLY A 54 -18.78 -4.32 -9.48
N ASP A 55 -19.24 -5.49 -9.08
CA ASP A 55 -18.68 -6.22 -7.94
C ASP A 55 -17.29 -6.77 -8.27
N SER A 56 -16.29 -6.30 -7.57
CA SER A 56 -14.90 -6.70 -7.80
C SER A 56 -14.63 -8.20 -7.58
N ARG A 57 -15.49 -8.91 -6.84
CA ARG A 57 -15.38 -10.36 -6.70
C ARG A 57 -15.58 -11.09 -8.02
N ASP A 58 -16.49 -10.59 -8.85
CA ASP A 58 -16.79 -11.21 -10.14
C ASP A 58 -15.62 -10.99 -11.11
N PHE A 59 -15.07 -9.77 -11.13
CA PHE A 59 -13.89 -9.46 -11.95
C PHE A 59 -12.64 -10.20 -11.47
N LEU A 60 -12.40 -10.26 -10.15
CA LEU A 60 -11.28 -11.04 -9.62
C LEU A 60 -11.39 -12.52 -10.01
N ARG A 61 -12.59 -13.13 -9.96
CA ARG A 61 -12.80 -14.52 -10.43
C ARG A 61 -12.53 -14.71 -11.91
N ALA A 62 -12.82 -13.70 -12.73
CA ALA A 62 -12.56 -13.73 -14.16
C ALA A 62 -11.07 -13.61 -14.51
N MET A 63 -10.24 -13.08 -13.59
CA MET A 63 -8.81 -12.93 -13.80
C MET A 63 -8.09 -14.28 -13.70
N PRO A 64 -7.06 -14.51 -14.55
CA PRO A 64 -6.21 -15.69 -14.44
C PRO A 64 -5.45 -15.76 -13.11
N ASP A 65 -5.15 -16.98 -12.65
CA ASP A 65 -4.23 -17.22 -11.55
C ASP A 65 -2.87 -16.58 -11.85
N GLU A 66 -2.18 -16.13 -10.82
CA GLU A 66 -0.78 -15.65 -10.88
C GLU A 66 -0.51 -14.57 -11.94
N SER A 67 -1.48 -13.71 -12.18
CA SER A 67 -1.43 -12.66 -13.20
C SER A 67 -1.11 -11.26 -12.66
N VAL A 68 -1.20 -11.04 -11.33
CA VAL A 68 -1.09 -9.75 -10.65
C VAL A 68 0.17 -9.67 -9.80
N ASN A 69 0.94 -8.59 -9.94
CA ASN A 69 2.15 -8.38 -9.16
C ASN A 69 1.89 -7.65 -7.84
N LEU A 70 0.94 -6.71 -7.84
CA LEU A 70 0.56 -5.95 -6.66
C LEU A 70 -0.95 -5.72 -6.63
N VAL A 71 -1.58 -6.07 -5.51
CA VAL A 71 -2.89 -5.52 -5.15
C VAL A 71 -2.67 -4.43 -4.11
N PHE A 72 -3.09 -3.19 -4.43
CA PHE A 72 -3.05 -2.06 -3.50
C PHE A 72 -4.45 -1.50 -3.34
N THR A 73 -4.99 -1.51 -2.12
CA THR A 73 -6.38 -1.11 -1.92
C THR A 73 -6.69 -0.56 -0.54
N SER A 74 -7.79 0.19 -0.45
CA SER A 74 -8.40 0.67 0.79
C SER A 74 -9.90 0.44 0.76
N PRO A 75 -10.40 -0.70 1.25
CA PRO A 75 -11.82 -1.03 1.26
C PRO A 75 -12.62 -0.10 2.19
N PRO A 76 -13.95 -0.05 2.06
CA PRO A 76 -14.80 0.63 3.04
C PRO A 76 -14.53 0.11 4.47
N TYR A 77 -14.28 1.03 5.43
CA TYR A 77 -14.01 0.65 6.82
C TYR A 77 -15.28 0.26 7.57
N ALA A 78 -15.17 -0.63 8.55
CA ALA A 78 -16.29 -1.04 9.40
C ALA A 78 -16.67 0.05 10.41
N LEU A 79 -17.22 1.15 9.92
CA LEU A 79 -17.73 2.24 10.73
C LEU A 79 -19.13 1.91 11.26
N HIS A 80 -19.54 2.50 12.40
CA HIS A 80 -20.89 2.29 12.92
C HIS A 80 -21.99 3.13 12.27
N PHE A 81 -21.63 3.99 11.36
CA PHE A 81 -22.59 4.72 10.53
C PHE A 81 -22.39 4.32 9.07
N LYS A 82 -23.50 4.15 8.37
CA LYS A 82 -23.46 3.81 6.95
C LYS A 82 -22.92 4.97 6.14
N LYS A 83 -22.02 4.68 5.21
CA LYS A 83 -21.53 5.60 4.19
C LYS A 83 -22.28 5.33 2.89
N GLU A 84 -22.37 6.33 2.03
CA GLU A 84 -23.02 6.21 0.72
C GLU A 84 -22.38 5.13 -0.17
N TYR A 85 -21.07 4.95 -0.06
CA TYR A 85 -20.32 3.90 -0.78
C TYR A 85 -20.46 2.50 -0.16
N GLY A 86 -21.38 2.34 0.81
CA GLY A 86 -21.58 1.08 1.51
C GLY A 86 -20.45 0.75 2.50
N ASN A 87 -20.79 0.16 3.61
CA ASN A 87 -19.84 -0.45 4.54
C ASN A 87 -20.53 -1.56 5.30
N VAL A 88 -19.80 -2.61 5.59
CA VAL A 88 -20.26 -3.76 6.35
C VAL A 88 -20.06 -3.46 7.83
N ASN A 89 -20.93 -3.99 8.69
CA ASN A 89 -20.81 -3.83 10.13
C ASN A 89 -19.57 -4.58 10.66
N GLN A 90 -19.13 -4.22 11.87
CA GLN A 90 -17.89 -4.77 12.44
C GLN A 90 -17.94 -6.28 12.70
N ALA A 91 -19.11 -6.85 12.94
CA ALA A 91 -19.26 -8.27 13.23
C ALA A 91 -19.05 -9.14 11.99
N ASP A 92 -19.53 -8.68 10.84
CA ASP A 92 -19.53 -9.44 9.59
C ASP A 92 -18.32 -9.07 8.69
N TYR A 93 -17.54 -8.05 9.08
CA TYR A 93 -16.51 -7.48 8.22
C TYR A 93 -15.43 -8.48 7.80
N VAL A 94 -14.97 -9.31 8.72
CA VAL A 94 -13.94 -10.31 8.44
C VAL A 94 -14.43 -11.28 7.37
N GLU A 95 -15.58 -11.93 7.59
CA GLU A 95 -16.12 -12.89 6.63
C GLU A 95 -16.42 -12.26 5.27
N TRP A 96 -16.94 -11.05 5.25
CA TRP A 96 -17.17 -10.31 4.03
C TRP A 96 -15.86 -10.09 3.26
N PHE A 97 -14.80 -9.61 3.92
CA PHE A 97 -13.55 -9.30 3.25
C PHE A 97 -12.80 -10.57 2.82
N LEU A 98 -12.91 -11.66 3.55
CA LEU A 98 -12.29 -12.93 3.16
C LEU A 98 -12.78 -13.46 1.80
N THR A 99 -13.98 -13.05 1.34
CA THR A 99 -14.47 -13.39 0.00
C THR A 99 -13.62 -12.76 -1.11
N PHE A 100 -13.11 -11.55 -0.89
CA PHE A 100 -12.16 -10.89 -1.80
C PHE A 100 -10.73 -11.43 -1.60
N ALA A 101 -10.32 -11.65 -0.36
CA ALA A 101 -8.97 -12.04 -0.03
C ALA A 101 -8.55 -13.39 -0.65
N ARG A 102 -9.48 -14.36 -0.77
CA ARG A 102 -9.21 -15.64 -1.46
C ARG A 102 -8.88 -15.42 -2.92
N GLU A 103 -9.64 -14.57 -3.61
CA GLU A 103 -9.39 -14.27 -5.01
C GLU A 103 -8.12 -13.42 -5.19
N ILE A 104 -7.87 -12.46 -4.30
CA ILE A 104 -6.63 -11.68 -4.30
C ILE A 104 -5.42 -12.62 -4.17
N GLN A 105 -5.46 -13.58 -3.25
CA GLN A 105 -4.38 -14.53 -3.06
C GLN A 105 -4.16 -15.42 -4.29
N ARG A 106 -5.24 -15.85 -4.95
CA ARG A 106 -5.19 -16.67 -6.16
C ARG A 106 -4.56 -15.94 -7.34
N VAL A 107 -4.98 -14.68 -7.59
CA VAL A 107 -4.50 -13.91 -8.76
C VAL A 107 -3.09 -13.36 -8.61
N LEU A 108 -2.57 -13.24 -7.38
CA LEU A 108 -1.19 -12.78 -7.14
C LEU A 108 -0.18 -13.78 -7.67
N THR A 109 0.90 -13.29 -8.29
CA THR A 109 2.09 -14.09 -8.60
C THR A 109 2.72 -14.61 -7.31
N ASP A 110 3.56 -15.65 -7.37
CA ASP A 110 4.20 -16.26 -6.19
C ASP A 110 5.02 -15.25 -5.36
N ASP A 111 5.64 -14.28 -6.01
CA ASP A 111 6.38 -13.19 -5.37
C ASP A 111 5.56 -11.90 -5.22
N GLY A 112 4.26 -11.96 -5.56
CA GLY A 112 3.33 -10.86 -5.54
C GLY A 112 2.97 -10.38 -4.13
N SER A 113 2.53 -9.15 -4.04
CA SER A 113 2.22 -8.47 -2.80
C SER A 113 0.78 -7.94 -2.74
N PHE A 114 0.23 -7.95 -1.54
CA PHE A 114 -1.05 -7.33 -1.21
C PHE A 114 -0.84 -6.24 -0.16
N VAL A 115 -1.13 -4.99 -0.51
CA VAL A 115 -1.05 -3.84 0.40
C VAL A 115 -2.45 -3.36 0.73
N LEU A 116 -2.78 -3.44 2.02
CA LEU A 116 -4.09 -3.09 2.55
C LEU A 116 -3.99 -1.86 3.47
N ASN A 117 -4.54 -0.72 3.02
CA ASN A 117 -4.74 0.44 3.88
C ASN A 117 -6.09 0.34 4.59
N ILE A 118 -6.09 0.32 5.92
CA ILE A 118 -7.29 0.17 6.71
C ILE A 118 -7.26 1.01 7.98
N GLY A 119 -8.33 1.78 8.22
CA GLY A 119 -8.50 2.56 9.42
C GLY A 119 -9.14 1.75 10.54
N GLY A 120 -8.71 2.03 11.78
CA GLY A 120 -9.41 1.50 12.96
C GLY A 120 -10.76 2.16 13.18
N SER A 121 -11.62 1.51 13.93
CA SER A 121 -12.91 2.02 14.39
C SER A 121 -13.02 1.91 15.91
N TRP A 122 -14.09 2.42 16.47
CA TRP A 122 -14.37 2.35 17.91
C TRP A 122 -15.71 1.63 18.17
N ASN A 123 -15.89 1.18 19.42
CA ASN A 123 -17.14 0.56 19.83
C ASN A 123 -18.19 1.64 20.08
N PRO A 124 -19.44 1.47 19.60
CA PRO A 124 -20.52 2.41 19.86
C PRO A 124 -20.73 2.64 21.36
N GLY A 125 -20.95 3.89 21.76
CA GLY A 125 -21.30 4.26 23.15
C GLY A 125 -20.15 4.15 24.17
N THR A 126 -18.93 3.78 23.75
CA THR A 126 -17.77 3.65 24.65
C THR A 126 -16.52 4.29 24.05
N PRO A 127 -15.53 4.72 24.88
CA PRO A 127 -14.26 5.25 24.39
C PRO A 127 -13.28 4.17 23.91
N THR A 128 -13.71 2.91 23.79
CA THR A 128 -12.84 1.79 23.46
C THR A 128 -12.74 1.52 21.96
N ARG A 129 -11.66 0.88 21.53
CA ARG A 129 -11.42 0.53 20.13
C ARG A 129 -12.08 -0.77 19.74
N SER A 130 -12.61 -0.83 18.53
CA SER A 130 -12.96 -2.08 17.88
C SER A 130 -11.70 -2.81 17.42
N LEU A 131 -11.70 -4.12 17.50
CA LEU A 131 -10.63 -4.99 17.08
C LEU A 131 -10.82 -5.54 15.64
N TYR A 132 -11.83 -5.06 14.89
CA TYR A 132 -12.22 -5.66 13.61
C TYR A 132 -11.06 -5.78 12.62
N HIS A 133 -10.23 -4.74 12.50
CA HIS A 133 -9.11 -4.70 11.60
C HIS A 133 -8.00 -5.68 12.03
N PHE A 134 -7.68 -5.77 13.32
CA PHE A 134 -6.72 -6.77 13.82
C PHE A 134 -7.20 -8.21 13.59
N LYS A 135 -8.52 -8.47 13.81
CA LYS A 135 -9.11 -9.76 13.49
C LYS A 135 -9.01 -10.07 12.00
N LEU A 136 -9.21 -9.07 11.14
CA LEU A 136 -9.02 -9.22 9.71
C LEU A 136 -7.57 -9.59 9.38
N MET A 137 -6.59 -8.87 9.92
CA MET A 137 -5.18 -9.17 9.68
C MET A 137 -4.82 -10.60 10.07
N ILE A 138 -5.26 -11.04 11.26
CA ILE A 138 -5.04 -12.41 11.73
C ILE A 138 -5.70 -13.42 10.77
N ALA A 139 -6.93 -13.18 10.34
CA ALA A 139 -7.64 -14.06 9.41
C ALA A 139 -6.98 -14.13 8.03
N LEU A 140 -6.42 -13.01 7.53
CA LEU A 140 -5.67 -12.99 6.28
C LEU A 140 -4.42 -13.88 6.35
N VAL A 141 -3.74 -13.92 7.50
CA VAL A 141 -2.56 -14.75 7.71
C VAL A 141 -2.96 -16.21 7.98
N GLU A 142 -3.86 -16.46 8.93
CA GLU A 142 -4.14 -17.81 9.43
C GLU A 142 -5.13 -18.59 8.56
N GLN A 143 -6.09 -17.91 7.90
CA GLN A 143 -7.14 -18.59 7.13
C GLN A 143 -6.90 -18.53 5.62
N ILE A 144 -6.31 -17.43 5.11
CA ILE A 144 -6.04 -17.28 3.68
C ILE A 144 -4.62 -17.74 3.34
N GLY A 145 -3.67 -17.66 4.30
CA GLY A 145 -2.28 -18.07 4.11
C GLY A 145 -1.37 -16.98 3.57
N PHE A 146 -1.75 -15.71 3.71
CA PHE A 146 -0.81 -14.62 3.45
C PHE A 146 0.30 -14.57 4.50
N HIS A 147 1.45 -14.04 4.10
CA HIS A 147 2.55 -13.72 5.00
C HIS A 147 2.54 -12.21 5.29
N LEU A 148 2.52 -11.80 6.56
CA LEU A 148 2.69 -10.39 6.92
C LEU A 148 4.17 -10.02 6.73
N ALA A 149 4.48 -9.37 5.60
CA ALA A 149 5.84 -8.95 5.28
C ALA A 149 6.27 -7.75 6.14
N GLN A 150 5.39 -6.75 6.31
CA GLN A 150 5.67 -5.60 7.15
C GLN A 150 4.40 -4.85 7.57
N GLU A 151 4.38 -4.35 8.80
CA GLU A 151 3.43 -3.33 9.24
C GLU A 151 3.98 -1.95 8.92
N CYS A 152 3.18 -1.15 8.17
CA CYS A 152 3.43 0.25 7.92
C CYS A 152 2.29 1.08 8.50
N TYR A 153 2.57 2.35 8.77
CA TYR A 153 1.62 3.30 9.34
C TYR A 153 1.62 4.57 8.51
N TRP A 154 0.47 4.92 7.97
CA TRP A 154 0.33 6.21 7.33
C TRP A 154 -0.04 7.27 8.37
N TYR A 155 0.86 8.20 8.62
CA TYR A 155 0.65 9.32 9.53
C TYR A 155 -0.04 10.48 8.82
N ASN A 156 -1.21 10.87 9.34
CA ASN A 156 -2.00 11.99 8.86
C ASN A 156 -2.22 13.01 9.99
N PRO A 157 -1.39 14.05 10.08
CA PRO A 157 -1.51 15.07 11.14
C PRO A 157 -2.80 15.90 11.03
N ALA A 158 -3.38 16.01 9.83
CA ALA A 158 -4.62 16.75 9.58
C ALA A 158 -5.89 15.98 9.95
N LYS A 159 -5.77 14.73 10.43
CA LYS A 159 -6.92 13.92 10.83
C LYS A 159 -7.72 14.61 11.93
N MET A 160 -9.03 14.67 11.76
CA MET A 160 -9.94 15.33 12.72
C MET A 160 -9.90 14.62 14.09
N PRO A 161 -10.12 15.35 15.20
CA PRO A 161 -10.16 14.79 16.55
C PRO A 161 -11.48 14.03 16.81
N VAL A 162 -11.64 12.88 16.17
CA VAL A 162 -12.84 12.02 16.26
C VAL A 162 -12.53 10.74 17.04
N PRO A 163 -13.54 10.13 17.71
CA PRO A 163 -14.89 10.64 17.92
C PRO A 163 -14.91 11.83 18.90
N ALA A 164 -15.61 12.88 18.51
CA ALA A 164 -15.62 14.14 19.24
C ALA A 164 -16.04 13.99 20.72
N GLU A 165 -17.04 13.12 20.99
CA GLU A 165 -17.51 12.83 22.35
C GLU A 165 -16.36 12.48 23.31
N TRP A 166 -15.44 11.62 22.88
CA TRP A 166 -14.35 11.11 23.73
C TRP A 166 -13.07 11.95 23.67
N VAL A 167 -12.81 12.57 22.53
CA VAL A 167 -11.56 13.31 22.29
C VAL A 167 -11.70 14.79 22.71
N THR A 168 -12.77 15.47 22.29
CA THR A 168 -12.92 16.91 22.50
C THR A 168 -13.89 17.27 23.62
N VAL A 169 -14.97 16.52 23.81
CA VAL A 169 -15.98 16.80 24.83
C VAL A 169 -15.55 16.25 26.19
N ARG A 170 -15.43 14.92 26.31
CA ARG A 170 -15.05 14.27 27.59
C ARG A 170 -13.55 14.26 27.84
N ARG A 171 -12.72 14.44 26.80
CA ARG A 171 -11.26 14.50 26.88
C ARG A 171 -10.59 13.28 27.55
N VAL A 172 -11.16 12.10 27.34
CA VAL A 172 -10.67 10.81 27.88
C VAL A 172 -9.84 10.03 26.85
N ARG A 173 -9.68 10.55 25.63
CA ARG A 173 -8.87 9.98 24.57
C ARG A 173 -8.06 11.07 23.86
N ILE A 174 -6.93 10.65 23.26
CA ILE A 174 -6.20 11.45 22.26
C ILE A 174 -6.75 11.18 20.85
N LYS A 175 -6.48 12.06 19.90
CA LYS A 175 -6.89 11.88 18.51
C LYS A 175 -6.07 10.78 17.83
N ASP A 176 -6.71 10.01 16.98
CA ASP A 176 -6.03 9.09 16.09
C ASP A 176 -5.37 9.86 14.95
N SER A 177 -4.11 9.59 14.66
CA SER A 177 -3.35 10.27 13.59
C SER A 177 -2.69 9.30 12.63
N VAL A 178 -2.85 8.01 12.83
CA VAL A 178 -2.29 6.97 11.95
C VAL A 178 -3.39 6.07 11.40
N GLU A 179 -3.13 5.51 10.24
CA GLU A 179 -3.87 4.39 9.67
C GLU A 179 -2.91 3.23 9.40
N HIS A 180 -3.40 2.02 9.55
CA HIS A 180 -2.60 0.82 9.27
C HIS A 180 -2.48 0.63 7.76
N VAL A 181 -1.28 0.33 7.31
CA VAL A 181 -0.99 -0.09 5.95
C VAL A 181 -0.22 -1.39 6.04
N TRP A 182 -0.90 -2.50 5.83
CA TRP A 182 -0.28 -3.81 5.94
C TRP A 182 0.24 -4.27 4.59
N TRP A 183 1.50 -4.57 4.54
CA TRP A 183 2.11 -5.26 3.43
C TRP A 183 2.10 -6.76 3.71
N LEU A 184 1.24 -7.45 2.98
CA LEU A 184 1.14 -8.91 2.96
C LEU A 184 1.72 -9.43 1.65
N SER A 185 2.15 -10.69 1.63
CA SER A 185 2.67 -11.34 0.43
C SER A 185 2.13 -12.75 0.28
N LYS A 186 2.08 -13.26 -0.96
CA LYS A 186 1.63 -14.62 -1.24
C LYS A 186 2.62 -15.65 -0.72
N SER A 187 3.91 -15.36 -0.79
CA SER A 187 4.98 -16.21 -0.26
C SER A 187 5.85 -15.45 0.75
N PRO A 188 6.68 -16.13 1.57
CA PRO A 188 7.57 -15.48 2.52
C PRO A 188 8.71 -14.67 1.87
N PHE A 189 8.84 -14.72 0.54
CA PHE A 189 9.90 -14.05 -0.22
C PHE A 189 9.31 -13.14 -1.31
N PRO A 190 8.62 -12.04 -0.94
CA PRO A 190 8.03 -11.13 -1.91
C PRO A 190 9.09 -10.40 -2.74
N LYS A 191 8.71 -10.04 -3.96
CA LYS A 191 9.47 -9.10 -4.78
C LYS A 191 9.46 -7.73 -4.12
N ALA A 192 10.65 -7.20 -3.79
CA ALA A 192 10.80 -5.86 -3.23
C ALA A 192 12.20 -5.32 -3.47
N ASP A 193 12.29 -3.99 -3.66
CA ASP A 193 13.58 -3.29 -3.76
C ASP A 193 13.51 -1.92 -3.08
N ASN A 194 14.01 -1.83 -1.85
CA ASN A 194 13.99 -0.59 -1.08
C ASN A 194 14.88 0.52 -1.63
N ARG A 195 15.78 0.22 -2.57
CA ARG A 195 16.60 1.22 -3.28
C ARG A 195 15.76 2.15 -4.15
N LYS A 196 14.57 1.71 -4.57
CA LYS A 196 13.61 2.50 -5.37
C LYS A 196 12.85 3.55 -4.57
N VAL A 197 12.93 3.48 -3.23
CA VAL A 197 12.19 4.35 -2.30
C VAL A 197 13.09 5.04 -1.28
N LEU A 198 14.38 5.14 -1.55
CA LEU A 198 15.32 5.81 -0.67
C LEU A 198 14.97 7.28 -0.49
N ARG A 199 15.20 7.79 0.72
CA ARG A 199 15.08 9.21 1.06
C ARG A 199 16.43 9.91 1.01
N PRO A 200 16.47 11.22 0.76
CA PRO A 200 17.69 12.00 0.91
C PRO A 200 18.30 11.81 2.30
N TYR A 201 19.60 11.78 2.40
CA TYR A 201 20.26 11.76 3.70
C TYR A 201 19.99 13.04 4.49
N SER A 202 19.74 12.91 5.78
CA SER A 202 19.66 14.06 6.67
C SER A 202 21.01 14.81 6.71
N ALA A 203 20.96 16.12 7.05
CA ALA A 203 22.17 16.92 7.22
C ALA A 203 23.12 16.33 8.28
N ASP A 204 22.58 15.68 9.31
CA ASP A 204 23.38 14.99 10.34
C ASP A 204 24.06 13.75 9.78
N MET A 205 23.37 12.98 8.95
CA MET A 205 23.95 11.81 8.30
C MET A 205 25.08 12.20 7.34
N ILE A 206 24.88 13.27 6.56
CA ILE A 206 25.92 13.81 5.68
C ILE A 206 27.14 14.29 6.49
N ARG A 207 26.91 14.97 7.63
CA ARG A 207 28.02 15.40 8.53
C ARG A 207 28.74 14.20 9.12
N LEU A 208 28.01 13.17 9.56
CA LEU A 208 28.58 11.95 10.12
C LEU A 208 29.45 11.22 9.10
N ALA A 209 28.97 11.10 7.88
CA ALA A 209 29.71 10.46 6.79
C ALA A 209 31.01 11.20 6.45
N LYS A 210 31.00 12.56 6.45
CA LYS A 210 32.20 13.38 6.25
C LYS A 210 33.23 13.25 7.37
N ARG A 211 32.76 13.06 8.63
CA ARG A 211 33.63 12.91 9.81
C ARG A 211 34.24 11.50 9.91
N GLY A 212 33.62 10.52 9.28
CA GLY A 212 33.90 9.10 9.48
C GLY A 212 33.32 8.57 10.80
N VAL A 213 33.04 7.28 10.84
CA VAL A 213 32.54 6.58 12.03
C VAL A 213 33.61 5.62 12.52
N LYS A 214 34.04 5.80 13.77
CA LYS A 214 34.89 4.79 14.44
C LYS A 214 34.03 3.58 14.79
N ALA A 215 34.52 2.38 14.45
CA ALA A 215 33.89 1.15 14.87
C ALA A 215 33.76 1.13 16.41
N THR A 216 32.53 1.01 16.91
CA THR A 216 32.24 0.95 18.36
C THR A 216 31.15 -0.06 18.63
N ILE A 217 31.26 -0.72 19.77
CA ILE A 217 30.17 -1.55 20.29
C ILE A 217 29.30 -0.66 21.18
N ARG A 218 28.01 -0.53 20.84
CA ARG A 218 27.05 0.17 21.70
C ARG A 218 26.76 -0.64 22.97
N PRO A 219 26.34 0.00 24.07
CA PRO A 219 25.91 -0.71 25.27
C PRO A 219 24.81 -1.76 25.03
N SER A 220 24.02 -1.61 23.95
CA SER A 220 23.02 -2.57 23.49
C SER A 220 23.59 -3.79 22.75
N GLY A 221 24.91 -3.94 22.66
CA GLY A 221 25.59 -5.05 21.96
C GLY A 221 25.67 -4.90 20.43
N HIS A 222 25.12 -3.83 19.85
CA HIS A 222 25.20 -3.60 18.41
C HIS A 222 26.58 -3.07 18.00
N ASN A 223 27.22 -3.75 17.05
CA ASN A 223 28.46 -3.30 16.42
C ASN A 223 28.16 -2.27 15.36
N ILE A 224 28.72 -1.06 15.49
CA ILE A 224 28.81 -0.10 14.41
C ILE A 224 30.12 -0.39 13.67
N THR A 225 30.02 -0.83 12.44
CA THR A 225 31.20 -1.08 11.59
C THR A 225 31.64 0.19 10.90
N SER A 226 32.92 0.28 10.52
CA SER A 226 33.47 1.40 9.75
C SER A 226 32.90 1.53 8.34
N SER A 227 32.16 0.51 7.85
CA SER A 227 31.46 0.56 6.58
C SER A 227 30.19 1.42 6.59
N PHE A 228 29.79 1.95 7.76
CA PHE A 228 28.67 2.87 7.92
C PHE A 228 28.94 4.26 7.29
N ASP A 229 30.16 4.58 6.94
CA ASP A 229 30.58 5.83 6.29
C ASP A 229 30.42 5.82 4.75
N LYS A 230 30.02 4.67 4.17
CA LYS A 230 29.81 4.59 2.71
C LYS A 230 28.43 5.16 2.34
N ILE A 231 28.40 6.47 2.04
CA ILE A 231 27.24 7.14 1.39
C ILE A 231 26.95 6.56 -0.02
N ALA A 232 27.54 5.44 -0.39
CA ALA A 232 27.43 4.83 -1.70
C ALA A 232 26.02 4.29 -2.04
N ALA A 233 25.09 4.25 -1.08
CA ALA A 233 23.75 3.66 -1.26
C ALA A 233 22.73 4.63 -1.88
N GLY A 234 23.08 5.90 -2.16
CA GLY A 234 22.19 6.86 -2.83
C GLY A 234 21.12 7.50 -1.92
N GLY A 235 20.95 7.05 -0.69
CA GLY A 235 19.98 7.60 0.26
C GLY A 235 19.76 6.73 1.50
N SER A 236 18.94 7.19 2.43
CA SER A 236 18.55 6.47 3.63
C SER A 236 17.31 5.61 3.38
N ILE A 237 17.29 4.39 3.94
CA ILE A 237 16.12 3.52 3.92
C ILE A 237 15.00 4.21 4.72
N PRO A 238 13.77 4.35 4.16
CA PRO A 238 12.65 4.96 4.87
C PRO A 238 12.19 4.11 6.06
N SER A 239 11.57 4.76 7.04
CA SER A 239 10.90 4.05 8.14
C SER A 239 9.57 3.47 7.69
N ASN A 240 8.98 2.55 8.49
CA ASN A 240 7.63 2.05 8.27
C ASN A 240 6.53 3.04 8.73
N VAL A 241 6.89 4.17 9.32
CA VAL A 241 5.97 5.30 9.52
C VAL A 241 6.06 6.18 8.28
N LEU A 242 5.00 6.11 7.46
CA LEU A 242 4.89 6.85 6.22
C LEU A 242 4.32 8.24 6.55
N GLU A 243 5.23 9.16 6.78
CA GLU A 243 4.89 10.56 7.01
C GLU A 243 4.67 11.27 5.67
N ASN A 244 3.88 12.35 5.67
CA ASN A 244 3.71 13.21 4.50
C ASN A 244 5.01 13.88 4.02
N ASP A 245 6.13 13.74 4.76
CA ASP A 245 7.48 14.12 4.31
C ASP A 245 8.04 13.26 3.15
N LEU A 246 7.28 12.26 2.69
CA LEU A 246 7.50 11.69 1.34
C LEU A 246 7.31 12.77 0.25
N ALA A 247 6.89 13.93 0.65
CA ALA A 247 6.57 15.09 -0.16
C ALA A 247 7.38 16.32 0.23
N ASN A 248 8.68 16.24 0.19
CA ASN A 248 9.46 17.48 0.19
C ASN A 248 9.31 18.27 -1.12
N GLU A 249 8.46 17.83 -2.03
CA GLU A 249 8.16 18.56 -3.26
C GLU A 249 6.68 18.77 -3.60
N MET A 250 5.67 18.09 -2.98
CA MET A 250 4.28 18.33 -3.43
C MET A 250 3.11 17.96 -2.53
N LEU A 251 3.22 17.56 -1.28
CA LEU A 251 2.04 17.15 -0.51
C LEU A 251 2.03 17.54 0.96
N ILE A 252 1.86 18.83 1.25
CA ILE A 252 1.04 19.25 2.38
C ILE A 252 -0.42 19.06 1.92
N ALA A 253 -0.89 17.85 1.86
CA ALA A 253 -2.27 17.56 1.51
C ALA A 253 -2.79 16.47 2.46
N GLY A 254 -3.72 16.85 3.31
CA GLY A 254 -4.64 15.91 3.95
C GLY A 254 -5.30 15.03 2.89
N ASN A 255 -6.04 13.98 3.29
CA ASN A 255 -6.78 13.05 2.45
C ASN A 255 -7.61 13.70 1.33
N ASN A 256 -7.86 14.98 1.44
CA ASN A 256 -8.62 15.81 0.54
C ASN A 256 -7.81 17.08 0.25
N SER A 257 -6.86 17.00 -0.67
CA SER A 257 -6.35 18.24 -1.23
C SER A 257 -7.49 18.89 -2.01
N ALA A 258 -8.05 19.96 -1.41
CA ALA A 258 -9.18 20.69 -1.99
C ALA A 258 -8.84 21.29 -3.37
N ASN A 259 -7.56 21.29 -3.73
CA ASN A 259 -6.99 21.92 -4.92
C ASN A 259 -6.19 20.94 -5.78
N ASP A 260 -6.33 19.61 -5.60
CA ASP A 260 -5.75 18.67 -6.56
C ASP A 260 -6.49 18.75 -7.91
N ARG A 261 -5.80 18.44 -8.99
CA ARG A 261 -6.32 18.50 -10.37
C ARG A 261 -7.63 17.71 -10.51
N TYR A 262 -7.71 16.53 -9.87
CA TYR A 262 -8.91 15.71 -9.85
C TYR A 262 -10.10 16.45 -9.21
N THR A 263 -9.91 17.04 -8.03
CA THR A 263 -10.96 17.80 -7.32
C THR A 263 -11.42 19.01 -8.10
N MET A 264 -10.50 19.73 -8.75
CA MET A 264 -10.83 20.90 -9.58
C MET A 264 -11.68 20.48 -10.80
N ARG A 265 -11.25 19.45 -11.53
CA ARG A 265 -11.98 18.93 -12.69
C ARG A 265 -13.37 18.38 -12.32
N CYS A 266 -13.49 17.67 -11.18
CA CYS A 266 -14.80 17.23 -10.69
C CYS A 266 -15.74 18.41 -10.41
N LYS A 267 -15.24 19.50 -9.78
CA LYS A 267 -16.03 20.70 -9.51
C LYS A 267 -16.45 21.39 -10.78
N GLU A 268 -15.56 21.54 -11.75
CA GLU A 268 -15.83 22.15 -13.06
C GLU A 268 -16.89 21.37 -13.85
N ALA A 269 -16.82 20.03 -13.78
CA ALA A 269 -17.76 19.13 -14.46
C ALA A 269 -19.06 18.88 -13.66
N GLY A 270 -19.17 19.38 -12.41
CA GLY A 270 -20.32 19.12 -11.53
C GLY A 270 -20.45 17.64 -11.13
N THR A 271 -19.36 16.86 -11.19
CA THR A 271 -19.35 15.44 -10.82
C THR A 271 -19.07 15.24 -9.33
N LYS A 272 -19.55 14.12 -8.79
CA LYS A 272 -19.38 13.80 -7.37
C LYS A 272 -17.94 13.42 -7.07
N ILE A 273 -17.33 14.12 -6.11
CA ILE A 273 -15.98 13.83 -5.63
C ILE A 273 -16.03 12.66 -4.66
N HIS A 274 -15.19 11.63 -4.85
CA HIS A 274 -15.08 10.53 -3.88
C HIS A 274 -14.63 11.05 -2.51
N PRO A 275 -15.41 10.78 -1.42
CA PRO A 275 -15.19 11.43 -0.11
C PRO A 275 -14.01 10.88 0.67
N ALA A 276 -13.60 9.64 0.42
CA ALA A 276 -12.53 8.95 1.14
C ALA A 276 -11.40 8.60 0.17
N ARG A 277 -10.32 9.35 0.23
CA ARG A 277 -9.15 9.16 -0.67
C ARG A 277 -7.88 9.14 0.15
N PHE A 278 -6.93 8.34 -0.26
CA PHE A 278 -5.54 8.43 0.22
C PHE A 278 -4.71 9.32 -0.73
N PRO A 279 -3.62 9.93 -0.25
CA PRO A 279 -2.73 10.73 -1.09
C PRO A 279 -2.00 9.85 -2.09
N ALA A 280 -1.70 10.38 -3.29
CA ALA A 280 -1.01 9.64 -4.35
C ALA A 280 0.37 9.10 -3.91
N ALA A 281 1.04 9.77 -2.97
CA ALA A 281 2.32 9.33 -2.42
C ALA A 281 2.25 7.96 -1.74
N LEU A 282 1.08 7.58 -1.19
CA LEU A 282 0.92 6.30 -0.52
C LEU A 282 1.01 5.11 -1.49
N PRO A 283 0.18 5.01 -2.55
CA PRO A 283 0.36 3.96 -3.56
C PRO A 283 1.69 4.10 -4.32
N GLU A 284 2.20 5.32 -4.56
CA GLU A 284 3.47 5.52 -5.23
C GLU A 284 4.63 4.84 -4.51
N PHE A 285 4.68 4.95 -3.19
CA PHE A 285 5.69 4.28 -2.37
C PHE A 285 5.69 2.76 -2.60
N PHE A 286 4.52 2.12 -2.50
CA PHE A 286 4.41 0.67 -2.62
C PHE A 286 4.56 0.19 -4.06
N VAL A 287 4.05 0.92 -5.05
CA VAL A 287 4.25 0.60 -6.47
C VAL A 287 5.74 0.62 -6.83
N LYS A 288 6.51 1.63 -6.36
CA LYS A 288 7.95 1.68 -6.56
C LYS A 288 8.67 0.54 -5.84
N LEU A 289 8.32 0.30 -4.56
CA LEU A 289 8.99 -0.70 -3.72
C LEU A 289 8.79 -2.12 -4.25
N LEU A 290 7.58 -2.46 -4.71
CA LEU A 290 7.10 -3.83 -4.89
C LEU A 290 6.95 -4.25 -6.35
N THR A 291 7.13 -3.34 -7.31
CA THR A 291 6.92 -3.64 -8.73
C THR A 291 8.03 -3.09 -9.62
N ASP A 292 8.10 -3.61 -10.85
CA ASP A 292 8.89 -3.10 -11.96
C ASP A 292 7.98 -2.50 -13.04
N GLU A 293 8.57 -1.76 -13.99
CA GLU A 293 7.83 -1.25 -15.16
C GLU A 293 7.15 -2.39 -15.92
N GLY A 294 5.93 -2.14 -16.36
CA GLY A 294 5.08 -3.11 -17.04
C GLY A 294 4.44 -4.16 -16.11
N ASP A 295 4.71 -4.21 -14.81
CA ASP A 295 4.00 -5.07 -13.87
C ASP A 295 2.53 -4.63 -13.73
N LEU A 296 1.66 -5.53 -13.28
CA LEU A 296 0.23 -5.29 -13.12
C LEU A 296 -0.10 -4.96 -11.66
N VAL A 297 -0.74 -3.81 -11.47
CA VAL A 297 -1.31 -3.34 -10.20
C VAL A 297 -2.82 -3.38 -10.27
N VAL A 298 -3.47 -3.94 -9.25
CA VAL A 298 -4.94 -4.05 -9.17
C VAL A 298 -5.46 -3.36 -7.92
N ASP A 299 -6.53 -2.58 -8.06
CA ASP A 299 -7.28 -1.99 -6.95
C ASP A 299 -8.75 -2.43 -7.04
N PRO A 300 -9.20 -3.40 -6.20
CA PRO A 300 -10.58 -3.89 -6.20
C PRO A 300 -11.59 -2.95 -5.51
N PHE A 301 -11.14 -1.84 -4.92
CA PHE A 301 -11.99 -0.81 -4.30
C PHE A 301 -11.50 0.57 -4.72
N ALA A 302 -11.46 0.80 -6.01
CA ALA A 302 -10.68 1.87 -6.63
C ALA A 302 -11.18 3.29 -6.30
N GLY A 303 -12.48 3.47 -6.03
CA GLY A 303 -13.04 4.78 -5.76
C GLY A 303 -12.69 5.80 -6.84
N SER A 304 -11.81 6.75 -6.52
CA SER A 304 -11.31 7.75 -7.46
C SER A 304 -10.12 7.28 -8.31
N ASN A 305 -9.78 6.00 -8.29
CA ASN A 305 -8.69 5.37 -9.04
C ASN A 305 -7.31 6.05 -8.89
N THR A 306 -6.98 6.40 -7.66
CA THR A 306 -5.66 6.98 -7.34
C THR A 306 -4.53 5.99 -7.62
N ALA A 307 -4.74 4.70 -7.26
CA ALA A 307 -3.74 3.65 -7.47
C ALA A 307 -3.46 3.41 -8.96
N GLY A 308 -4.49 3.36 -9.80
CA GLY A 308 -4.34 3.21 -11.26
C GLY A 308 -3.59 4.38 -11.91
N ALA A 309 -3.97 5.62 -11.55
CA ALA A 309 -3.29 6.81 -12.09
C ALA A 309 -1.81 6.88 -11.69
N VAL A 310 -1.47 6.50 -10.47
CA VAL A 310 -0.08 6.40 -10.02
C VAL A 310 0.66 5.29 -10.76
N SER A 311 0.05 4.14 -10.93
CA SER A 311 0.62 3.00 -11.65
C SER A 311 0.96 3.36 -13.09
N GLU A 312 0.03 3.98 -13.82
CA GLU A 312 0.25 4.43 -15.19
C GLU A 312 1.39 5.43 -15.31
N ARG A 313 1.39 6.46 -14.44
CA ARG A 313 2.46 7.46 -14.41
C ARG A 313 3.85 6.85 -14.17
N LEU A 314 3.90 5.73 -13.45
CA LEU A 314 5.13 5.00 -13.16
C LEU A 314 5.43 3.89 -14.18
N GLY A 315 4.72 3.81 -15.30
CA GLY A 315 4.93 2.80 -16.34
C GLY A 315 4.45 1.40 -15.97
N ARG A 316 3.54 1.27 -14.99
CA ARG A 316 2.88 0.01 -14.62
C ARG A 316 1.54 -0.10 -15.31
N ARG A 317 1.13 -1.35 -15.60
CA ARG A 317 -0.23 -1.63 -16.05
C ARG A 317 -1.17 -1.64 -14.85
N TRP A 318 -2.44 -1.35 -15.03
CA TRP A 318 -3.38 -1.32 -13.92
C TRP A 318 -4.77 -1.83 -14.28
N ILE A 319 -5.47 -2.40 -13.29
CA ILE A 319 -6.90 -2.69 -13.32
C ILE A 319 -7.52 -2.06 -12.08
N ALA A 320 -8.61 -1.33 -12.28
CA ALA A 320 -9.40 -0.72 -11.23
C ALA A 320 -10.83 -1.25 -11.28
N MET A 321 -11.40 -1.57 -10.12
CA MET A 321 -12.77 -2.05 -10.00
C MET A 321 -13.52 -1.17 -9.00
N GLU A 322 -14.72 -0.71 -9.37
CA GLU A 322 -15.54 0.15 -8.52
C GLU A 322 -17.01 -0.21 -8.70
N LEU A 323 -17.75 -0.22 -7.59
CA LEU A 323 -19.16 -0.56 -7.58
C LEU A 323 -20.06 0.61 -7.99
N LEU A 324 -19.64 1.85 -7.74
CA LEU A 324 -20.43 3.05 -7.98
C LEU A 324 -19.96 3.78 -9.23
N GLU A 325 -20.84 3.83 -10.23
CA GLU A 325 -20.59 4.46 -11.53
C GLU A 325 -20.13 5.91 -11.38
N GLU A 326 -20.77 6.68 -10.51
CA GLU A 326 -20.45 8.09 -10.30
C GLU A 326 -18.99 8.34 -9.86
N TYR A 327 -18.40 7.40 -9.09
CA TYR A 327 -16.98 7.49 -8.69
C TYR A 327 -16.06 7.07 -9.82
N LEU A 328 -16.46 6.06 -10.58
CA LEU A 328 -15.67 5.58 -11.70
C LEU A 328 -15.67 6.60 -12.84
N GLU A 329 -16.81 7.25 -13.12
CA GLU A 329 -16.92 8.33 -14.10
C GLU A 329 -16.00 9.50 -13.72
N ALA A 330 -16.06 9.95 -12.46
CA ALA A 330 -15.19 11.01 -11.97
C ALA A 330 -13.70 10.62 -12.01
N SER A 331 -13.36 9.34 -11.86
CA SER A 331 -11.99 8.86 -11.86
C SER A 331 -11.23 9.10 -13.16
N LYS A 332 -11.95 9.22 -14.28
CA LYS A 332 -11.41 9.58 -15.60
C LYS A 332 -10.59 10.88 -15.56
N PHE A 333 -10.96 11.81 -14.67
CA PHE A 333 -10.25 13.10 -14.51
C PHE A 333 -8.84 12.97 -13.94
N ARG A 334 -8.43 11.79 -13.51
CA ARG A 334 -7.04 11.53 -13.12
C ARG A 334 -6.12 11.25 -14.29
N PHE A 335 -6.70 10.86 -15.44
CA PHE A 335 -6.00 10.52 -16.67
C PHE A 335 -6.18 11.63 -17.72
N GLY A 336 -5.25 11.72 -18.65
CA GLY A 336 -5.23 12.77 -19.67
C GLY A 336 -4.61 14.09 -19.17
N GLU A 337 -4.19 14.92 -20.08
CA GLU A 337 -3.58 16.25 -19.85
C GLU A 337 -4.50 17.25 -19.18
#